data_85ac59f7f32742546e121e31914fdcff
#
_entry.id   85ac59f7f32742546e121e31914fdcff
#
_cell.length_a   1.000
_cell.length_b   1.000
_cell.length_c   1.000
_cell.angle_alpha   90.00
_cell.angle_beta   90.00
_cell.angle_gamma   90.00
#
_symmetry.space_group_name_H-M   'P 1'
#
loop_
_entity.id
_entity.type
_entity.pdbx_description
1 polymer ?
#
loop_
_entity_poly.entity_id
_entity_poly.type
_entity_poly.pdbx_seq_one_letter_code
_entity_poly.pdbx_strand_id
1 'polypeptide(L)'
;SNRYTAVEMAKNYLNSVGPNGILVTHGDNDTFPLWYAQEVENIRTDVRIANTSLLGTDWHIDQMKYAVNESAPLDLGVGPKQYLYGTNEFVYIYDTRDTAILLSDVMRIFKHPDAKLPLSSGKQVDYIMSRKFIVPVNKENILKYGILDEKYADMIPDQITLTIPKDKDYLTKPELFMLDLLSNYQWDRPINLLSMGGDINIGMKEYLMYEGFS
;
A
#
# COMPACT_ATOMS: atom_id res chain seq x y z
N SER A 1 -28.36 4.45 18.74
CA SER A 1 -27.29 3.77 19.52
C SER A 1 -26.13 3.27 18.66
N ASN A 2 -26.35 2.79 17.43
CA ASN A 2 -25.26 2.30 16.56
C ASN A 2 -24.22 3.37 16.17
N ARG A 3 -24.59 4.64 16.16
CA ARG A 3 -23.72 5.74 15.74
C ARG A 3 -22.50 5.91 16.68
N TYR A 4 -22.71 5.79 17.97
CA TYR A 4 -21.63 5.89 18.97
C TYR A 4 -20.67 4.68 18.89
N THR A 5 -21.20 3.49 18.62
CA THR A 5 -20.38 2.27 18.48
C THR A 5 -19.40 2.36 17.32
N ALA A 6 -19.84 2.87 16.16
CA ALA A 6 -18.96 3.01 14.98
C ALA A 6 -17.82 4.01 15.23
N VAL A 7 -18.10 5.12 15.90
CA VAL A 7 -17.09 6.13 16.24
C VAL A 7 -16.09 5.58 17.26
N GLU A 8 -16.56 4.89 18.30
CA GLU A 8 -15.67 4.27 19.29
C GLU A 8 -14.78 3.17 18.68
N MET A 9 -15.32 2.37 17.76
CA MET A 9 -14.50 1.41 17.00
C MET A 9 -13.44 2.13 16.15
N ALA A 10 -13.82 3.20 15.46
CA ALA A 10 -12.88 3.99 14.67
C ALA A 10 -11.74 4.57 15.51
N LYS A 11 -12.04 5.07 16.71
CA LYS A 11 -11.04 5.54 17.67
C LYS A 11 -10.08 4.42 18.09
N ASN A 12 -10.62 3.24 18.37
CA ASN A 12 -9.79 2.08 18.73
C ASN A 12 -8.86 1.69 17.58
N TYR A 13 -9.36 1.66 16.34
CA TYR A 13 -8.54 1.39 15.17
C TYR A 13 -7.42 2.43 14.99
N LEU A 14 -7.76 3.72 15.03
CA LEU A 14 -6.77 4.79 14.90
C LEU A 14 -5.72 4.74 16.01
N ASN A 15 -6.13 4.46 17.24
CA ASN A 15 -5.22 4.39 18.39
C ASN A 15 -4.32 3.14 18.38
N SER A 16 -4.71 2.07 17.67
CA SER A 16 -3.85 0.89 17.51
C SER A 16 -2.74 1.09 16.45
N VAL A 17 -2.88 2.10 15.59
CA VAL A 17 -1.84 2.42 14.59
C VAL A 17 -0.69 3.17 15.25
N GLY A 18 0.54 2.79 14.97
CA GLY A 18 1.72 3.50 15.46
C GLY A 18 1.80 4.96 14.93
N PRO A 19 2.69 5.79 15.53
CA PRO A 19 2.81 7.20 15.15
C PRO A 19 3.04 7.39 13.66
N ASN A 20 2.36 8.40 13.07
CA ASN A 20 2.45 8.75 11.65
C ASN A 20 2.19 7.55 10.71
N GLY A 21 1.42 6.55 11.16
CA GLY A 21 1.19 5.30 10.43
C GLY A 21 0.30 5.47 9.19
N ILE A 22 0.30 4.44 8.37
CA ILE A 22 -0.58 4.31 7.20
C ILE A 22 -1.60 3.23 7.53
N LEU A 23 -2.89 3.57 7.50
CA LEU A 23 -3.99 2.65 7.73
C LEU A 23 -4.70 2.38 6.40
N VAL A 24 -4.50 1.19 5.87
CA VAL A 24 -5.16 0.74 4.65
C VAL A 24 -6.53 0.17 5.02
N THR A 25 -7.58 0.74 4.42
CA THR A 25 -8.98 0.38 4.67
C THR A 25 -9.66 -0.12 3.39
N HIS A 26 -10.82 -0.72 3.52
CA HIS A 26 -11.62 -1.14 2.37
C HIS A 26 -13.08 -0.73 2.54
N GLY A 27 -13.60 -0.03 1.52
CA GLY A 27 -15.01 0.39 1.48
C GLY A 27 -15.38 1.51 2.46
N ASP A 28 -16.63 1.92 2.38
CA ASP A 28 -17.15 3.10 3.08
C ASP A 28 -17.36 2.86 4.57
N ASN A 29 -17.81 1.65 4.91
CA ASN A 29 -18.14 1.29 6.30
C ASN A 29 -16.93 1.35 7.23
N ASP A 30 -15.76 0.97 6.71
CA ASP A 30 -14.51 1.02 7.47
C ASP A 30 -13.94 2.45 7.49
N THR A 31 -14.09 3.19 6.40
CA THR A 31 -13.35 4.44 6.17
C THR A 31 -14.06 5.67 6.73
N PHE A 32 -15.38 5.83 6.52
CA PHE A 32 -16.08 7.06 6.92
C PHE A 32 -16.08 7.30 8.42
N PRO A 33 -16.25 6.29 9.29
CA PRO A 33 -16.11 6.52 10.73
C PRO A 33 -14.70 6.99 11.14
N LEU A 34 -13.65 6.51 10.45
CA LEU A 34 -12.26 6.93 10.69
C LEU A 34 -12.04 8.40 10.29
N TRP A 35 -12.51 8.78 9.10
CA TRP A 35 -12.45 10.19 8.68
C TRP A 35 -13.27 11.10 9.59
N TYR A 36 -14.45 10.67 10.04
CA TYR A 36 -15.21 11.44 11.02
C TYR A 36 -14.42 11.66 12.30
N ALA A 37 -13.77 10.62 12.84
CA ALA A 37 -12.96 10.72 14.04
C ALA A 37 -11.76 11.68 13.84
N GLN A 38 -11.14 11.68 12.66
CA GLN A 38 -10.04 12.61 12.35
C GLN A 38 -10.53 14.05 12.14
N GLU A 39 -11.49 14.26 11.24
CA GLU A 39 -11.89 15.60 10.78
C GLU A 39 -12.79 16.35 11.77
N VAL A 40 -13.59 15.63 12.55
CA VAL A 40 -14.55 16.24 13.50
C VAL A 40 -14.06 16.20 14.94
N GLU A 41 -13.40 15.11 15.32
CA GLU A 41 -12.97 14.92 16.70
C GLU A 41 -11.45 15.13 16.90
N ASN A 42 -10.70 15.40 15.82
CA ASN A 42 -9.24 15.60 15.81
C ASN A 42 -8.45 14.43 16.41
N ILE A 43 -8.91 13.20 16.19
CA ILE A 43 -8.27 12.00 16.72
C ILE A 43 -7.29 11.44 15.70
N ARG A 44 -6.02 11.29 16.12
CA ARG A 44 -4.95 10.68 15.33
C ARG A 44 -4.88 11.21 13.89
N THR A 45 -4.86 12.52 13.75
CA THR A 45 -4.71 13.24 12.48
C THR A 45 -3.34 13.03 11.83
N ASP A 46 -2.41 12.41 12.54
CA ASP A 46 -1.12 11.93 12.05
C ASP A 46 -1.22 10.66 11.20
N VAL A 47 -2.30 9.88 11.35
CA VAL A 47 -2.49 8.62 10.61
C VAL A 47 -3.03 8.87 9.21
N ARG A 48 -2.37 8.31 8.18
CA ARG A 48 -2.85 8.38 6.81
C ARG A 48 -3.80 7.24 6.51
N ILE A 49 -5.05 7.57 6.18
CA ILE A 49 -6.04 6.58 5.76
C ILE A 49 -5.98 6.44 4.24
N ALA A 50 -5.73 5.22 3.76
CA ALA A 50 -5.70 4.85 2.36
C ALA A 50 -6.81 3.84 2.06
N ASN A 51 -7.90 4.30 1.45
CA ASN A 51 -9.05 3.44 1.12
C ASN A 51 -8.82 2.73 -0.23
N THR A 52 -8.71 1.42 -0.23
CA THR A 52 -8.44 0.61 -1.43
C THR A 52 -9.52 0.73 -2.50
N SER A 53 -10.79 0.92 -2.12
CA SER A 53 -11.86 1.15 -3.09
C SER A 53 -11.68 2.50 -3.81
N LEU A 54 -11.17 3.52 -3.13
CA LEU A 54 -10.91 4.85 -3.70
C LEU A 54 -9.55 4.95 -4.40
N LEU A 55 -8.57 4.10 -4.06
CA LEU A 55 -7.30 4.00 -4.78
C LEU A 55 -7.44 3.53 -6.24
N GLY A 56 -8.64 3.12 -6.65
CA GLY A 56 -9.00 2.99 -8.07
C GLY A 56 -9.18 4.33 -8.79
N THR A 57 -9.24 5.45 -8.07
CA THR A 57 -9.46 6.79 -8.63
C THR A 57 -8.19 7.64 -8.56
N ASP A 58 -7.99 8.47 -9.57
CA ASP A 58 -6.82 9.36 -9.66
C ASP A 58 -6.77 10.41 -8.55
N TRP A 59 -7.90 11.02 -8.19
CA TRP A 59 -7.95 12.05 -7.18
C TRP A 59 -7.52 11.53 -5.79
N HIS A 60 -7.84 10.29 -5.44
CA HIS A 60 -7.44 9.74 -4.14
C HIS A 60 -5.95 9.39 -4.11
N ILE A 61 -5.41 8.88 -5.23
CA ILE A 61 -3.95 8.69 -5.37
C ILE A 61 -3.22 10.03 -5.27
N ASP A 62 -3.74 11.08 -5.91
CA ASP A 62 -3.17 12.42 -5.79
C ASP A 62 -3.16 12.92 -4.35
N GLN A 63 -4.25 12.75 -3.61
CA GLN A 63 -4.31 13.13 -2.19
C GLN A 63 -3.22 12.45 -1.35
N MET A 64 -2.84 11.22 -1.66
CA MET A 64 -1.78 10.52 -0.93
C MET A 64 -0.41 11.20 -1.06
N LYS A 65 -0.19 11.99 -2.11
CA LYS A 65 1.08 12.69 -2.39
C LYS A 65 1.23 14.03 -1.69
N TYR A 66 0.22 14.49 -0.98
CA TYR A 66 0.24 15.75 -0.24
C TYR A 66 0.10 15.53 1.25
N ALA A 67 0.59 16.48 2.04
CA ALA A 67 0.31 16.48 3.48
C ALA A 67 -1.18 16.70 3.72
N VAL A 68 -1.75 15.96 4.67
CA VAL A 68 -3.13 16.12 5.14
C VAL A 68 -3.11 16.11 6.65
N ASN A 69 -3.64 17.16 7.25
CA ASN A 69 -3.55 17.39 8.71
C ASN A 69 -2.09 17.27 9.20
N GLU A 70 -1.83 16.40 10.16
CA GLU A 70 -0.48 16.14 10.68
C GLU A 70 0.24 15.00 9.95
N SER A 71 -0.43 14.33 8.99
CA SER A 71 0.15 13.23 8.24
C SER A 71 0.99 13.71 7.07
N ALA A 72 2.24 13.24 7.01
CA ALA A 72 3.14 13.50 5.89
C ALA A 72 2.64 12.88 4.58
N PRO A 73 3.07 13.40 3.41
CA PRO A 73 2.85 12.75 2.11
C PRO A 73 3.35 11.31 2.10
N LEU A 74 2.74 10.47 1.28
CA LEU A 74 3.32 9.16 0.97
C LEU A 74 4.36 9.31 -0.15
N ASP A 75 5.47 8.59 -0.03
CA ASP A 75 6.51 8.56 -1.06
C ASP A 75 6.08 7.62 -2.20
N LEU A 76 5.46 8.19 -3.22
CA LEU A 76 4.97 7.51 -4.40
C LEU A 76 5.75 7.94 -5.64
N GLY A 77 6.31 6.98 -6.34
CA GLY A 77 7.09 7.22 -7.54
C GLY A 77 6.27 7.26 -8.83
N VAL A 78 5.01 6.73 -8.83
CA VAL A 78 4.11 6.80 -9.99
C VAL A 78 3.61 8.23 -10.22
N GLY A 79 3.61 8.65 -11.49
CA GLY A 79 3.06 9.94 -11.91
C GLY A 79 1.66 9.83 -12.51
N PRO A 80 1.01 10.96 -12.83
CA PRO A 80 -0.32 10.97 -13.43
C PRO A 80 -0.46 10.08 -14.66
N LYS A 81 0.59 9.96 -15.48
CA LYS A 81 0.59 9.09 -16.68
C LYS A 81 0.34 7.61 -16.36
N GLN A 82 0.60 7.17 -15.13
CA GLN A 82 0.42 5.78 -14.72
C GLN A 82 -0.93 5.51 -14.05
N TYR A 83 -1.64 6.54 -13.55
CA TYR A 83 -2.88 6.29 -12.76
C TYR A 83 -4.09 7.15 -13.12
N LEU A 84 -3.98 8.11 -14.05
CA LEU A 84 -5.15 8.88 -14.51
C LEU A 84 -6.28 7.95 -14.96
N TYR A 85 -7.53 8.44 -14.86
CA TYR A 85 -8.70 7.71 -15.30
C TYR A 85 -8.52 7.17 -16.72
N GLY A 86 -8.86 5.90 -16.92
CA GLY A 86 -8.66 5.20 -18.20
C GLY A 86 -7.22 4.74 -18.45
N THR A 87 -6.29 4.99 -17.53
CA THR A 87 -4.89 4.53 -17.62
C THR A 87 -4.63 3.49 -16.56
N ASN A 88 -4.08 2.33 -16.97
CA ASN A 88 -3.66 1.25 -16.06
C ASN A 88 -4.76 0.84 -15.05
N GLU A 89 -6.02 0.78 -15.50
CA GLU A 89 -7.09 0.20 -14.68
C GLU A 89 -6.76 -1.26 -14.30
N PHE A 90 -6.07 -1.94 -15.23
CA PHE A 90 -5.43 -3.24 -15.03
C PHE A 90 -4.03 -3.20 -15.63
N VAL A 91 -3.04 -3.69 -14.91
CA VAL A 91 -1.65 -3.79 -15.35
C VAL A 91 -1.30 -5.26 -15.53
N TYR A 92 -0.96 -5.67 -16.74
CA TYR A 92 -0.62 -7.07 -17.04
C TYR A 92 0.67 -7.50 -16.33
N ILE A 93 0.68 -8.75 -15.89
CA ILE A 93 1.87 -9.40 -15.35
C ILE A 93 2.48 -10.27 -16.45
N TYR A 94 3.66 -9.90 -16.93
CA TYR A 94 4.38 -10.62 -17.97
C TYR A 94 5.69 -11.16 -17.41
N ASP A 95 5.59 -12.26 -16.67
CA ASP A 95 6.72 -12.91 -16.02
C ASP A 95 7.27 -14.03 -16.89
N THR A 96 8.44 -13.81 -17.48
CA THR A 96 9.12 -14.79 -18.35
C THR A 96 10.28 -15.49 -17.66
N ARG A 97 10.67 -15.09 -16.45
CA ARG A 97 11.95 -15.53 -15.85
C ARG A 97 11.78 -16.32 -14.53
N ASP A 98 10.63 -16.28 -13.91
CA ASP A 98 10.35 -16.86 -12.57
C ASP A 98 11.43 -16.51 -11.52
N THR A 99 11.96 -15.29 -11.60
CA THR A 99 13.07 -14.80 -10.77
C THR A 99 12.61 -13.64 -9.91
N ALA A 100 13.02 -13.63 -8.64
CA ALA A 100 12.78 -12.49 -7.76
C ALA A 100 13.67 -11.30 -8.15
N ILE A 101 13.05 -10.12 -8.30
CA ILE A 101 13.71 -8.88 -8.73
C ILE A 101 13.44 -7.80 -7.67
N LEU A 102 14.39 -6.90 -7.45
CA LEU A 102 14.17 -5.73 -6.60
C LEU A 102 12.91 -4.98 -7.06
N LEU A 103 12.00 -4.74 -6.14
CA LEU A 103 10.73 -4.06 -6.44
C LEU A 103 10.97 -2.66 -7.01
N SER A 104 11.96 -1.94 -6.50
CA SER A 104 12.38 -0.63 -7.03
C SER A 104 12.79 -0.69 -8.49
N ASP A 105 13.48 -1.75 -8.93
CA ASP A 105 13.87 -1.93 -10.33
C ASP A 105 12.65 -2.26 -11.21
N VAL A 106 11.75 -3.10 -10.72
CA VAL A 106 10.51 -3.41 -11.43
C VAL A 106 9.67 -2.14 -11.63
N MET A 107 9.49 -1.33 -10.58
CA MET A 107 8.73 -0.08 -10.66
C MET A 107 9.45 0.98 -11.52
N ARG A 108 10.77 1.02 -11.54
CA ARG A 108 11.54 1.88 -12.44
C ARG A 108 11.30 1.52 -13.91
N ILE A 109 11.28 0.23 -14.24
CA ILE A 109 10.99 -0.24 -15.60
C ILE A 109 9.52 0.03 -15.96
N PHE A 110 8.58 -0.27 -15.07
CA PHE A 110 7.15 0.02 -15.26
C PHE A 110 6.90 1.50 -15.63
N LYS A 111 7.62 2.42 -15.01
CA LYS A 111 7.50 3.88 -15.26
C LYS A 111 8.23 4.34 -16.54
N HIS A 112 9.07 3.51 -17.14
CA HIS A 112 9.83 3.90 -18.33
C HIS A 112 8.94 3.96 -19.57
N PRO A 113 8.93 5.07 -20.32
CA PRO A 113 7.99 5.29 -21.43
C PRO A 113 8.12 4.27 -22.56
N ASP A 114 9.32 3.73 -22.77
CA ASP A 114 9.60 2.77 -23.85
C ASP A 114 9.42 1.31 -23.42
N ALA A 115 9.22 1.05 -22.12
CA ALA A 115 8.99 -0.30 -21.59
C ALA A 115 7.50 -0.66 -21.72
N LYS A 116 7.09 -1.08 -22.91
CA LYS A 116 5.70 -1.44 -23.22
C LYS A 116 5.60 -2.89 -23.70
N LEU A 117 4.49 -3.53 -23.36
CA LEU A 117 4.12 -4.85 -23.86
C LEU A 117 3.19 -4.68 -25.07
N PRO A 118 3.57 -5.20 -26.26
CA PRO A 118 2.67 -5.20 -27.39
C PRO A 118 1.60 -6.28 -27.24
N LEU A 119 0.34 -5.89 -27.34
CA LEU A 119 -0.79 -6.82 -27.40
C LEU A 119 -1.02 -7.28 -28.84
N SER A 120 -1.73 -8.40 -29.03
CA SER A 120 -2.10 -8.93 -30.35
C SER A 120 -2.92 -7.94 -31.20
N SER A 121 -3.60 -7.00 -30.55
CA SER A 121 -4.32 -5.88 -31.20
C SER A 121 -3.38 -4.78 -31.74
N GLY A 122 -2.08 -4.85 -31.50
CA GLY A 122 -1.11 -3.80 -31.83
C GLY A 122 -1.02 -2.68 -30.80
N LYS A 123 -1.89 -2.67 -29.78
CA LYS A 123 -1.83 -1.70 -28.67
C LYS A 123 -0.62 -1.98 -27.78
N GLN A 124 0.07 -0.92 -27.38
CA GLN A 124 1.14 -0.97 -26.39
C GLN A 124 0.57 -0.67 -25.00
N VAL A 125 0.89 -1.50 -24.01
CA VAL A 125 0.42 -1.34 -22.63
C VAL A 125 1.55 -1.40 -21.61
N ASP A 126 1.37 -0.78 -20.46
CA ASP A 126 2.25 -0.95 -19.32
C ASP A 126 2.12 -2.36 -18.75
N TYR A 127 3.20 -2.89 -18.19
CA TYR A 127 3.23 -4.23 -17.62
C TYR A 127 4.19 -4.32 -16.44
N ILE A 128 3.99 -5.32 -15.60
CA ILE A 128 4.92 -5.73 -14.54
C ILE A 128 5.69 -6.97 -15.02
N MET A 129 7.00 -6.90 -14.99
CA MET A 129 7.89 -7.89 -15.59
C MET A 129 8.20 -9.11 -14.73
N SER A 130 7.70 -9.17 -13.50
CA SER A 130 7.91 -10.27 -12.57
C SER A 130 6.70 -10.47 -11.65
N ARG A 131 6.58 -11.67 -11.10
CA ARG A 131 5.62 -12.02 -10.03
C ARG A 131 6.29 -12.04 -8.65
N LYS A 132 7.62 -12.03 -8.60
CA LYS A 132 8.39 -12.13 -7.36
C LYS A 132 9.21 -10.86 -7.17
N PHE A 133 9.01 -10.22 -6.02
CA PHE A 133 9.64 -8.95 -5.70
C PHE A 133 10.44 -9.05 -4.41
N ILE A 134 11.64 -8.52 -4.43
CA ILE A 134 12.48 -8.33 -3.24
C ILE A 134 12.27 -6.89 -2.76
N VAL A 135 11.90 -6.74 -1.50
CA VAL A 135 11.84 -5.45 -0.80
C VAL A 135 12.87 -5.48 0.33
N PRO A 136 13.94 -4.69 0.26
CA PRO A 136 14.92 -4.59 1.34
C PRO A 136 14.28 -4.05 2.61
N VAL A 137 14.71 -4.54 3.76
CA VAL A 137 14.21 -4.12 5.07
C VAL A 137 15.23 -3.22 5.75
N ASN A 138 14.79 -2.06 6.21
CA ASN A 138 15.63 -1.17 7.03
C ASN A 138 15.38 -1.43 8.52
N LYS A 139 16.16 -2.34 9.10
CA LYS A 139 16.05 -2.73 10.52
C LYS A 139 16.25 -1.55 11.46
N GLU A 140 17.16 -0.65 11.13
CA GLU A 140 17.45 0.53 11.96
C GLU A 140 16.22 1.42 12.06
N ASN A 141 15.56 1.70 10.94
CA ASN A 141 14.35 2.50 10.93
C ASN A 141 13.17 1.81 11.63
N ILE A 142 12.99 0.51 11.43
CA ILE A 142 11.94 -0.27 12.12
C ILE A 142 12.03 -0.08 13.63
N LEU A 143 13.22 -0.22 14.20
CA LEU A 143 13.44 -0.07 15.64
C LEU A 143 13.37 1.40 16.07
N LYS A 144 14.01 2.29 15.31
CA LYS A 144 14.03 3.74 15.60
C LYS A 144 12.63 4.35 15.65
N TYR A 145 11.75 3.97 14.75
CA TYR A 145 10.38 4.50 14.67
C TYR A 145 9.34 3.64 15.42
N GLY A 146 9.81 2.60 16.13
CA GLY A 146 8.95 1.75 16.96
C GLY A 146 7.91 0.96 16.16
N ILE A 147 8.21 0.64 14.90
CA ILE A 147 7.33 -0.20 14.06
C ILE A 147 7.24 -1.60 14.64
N LEU A 148 8.34 -2.08 15.22
CA LEU A 148 8.41 -3.34 15.92
C LEU A 148 9.16 -3.15 17.26
N ASP A 149 8.71 -3.83 18.32
CA ASP A 149 9.36 -3.82 19.62
C ASP A 149 10.78 -4.42 19.52
N GLU A 150 11.75 -3.82 20.21
CA GLU A 150 13.17 -4.23 20.21
C GLU A 150 13.35 -5.72 20.57
N LYS A 151 12.48 -6.29 21.37
CA LYS A 151 12.51 -7.73 21.72
C LYS A 151 12.38 -8.65 20.49
N TYR A 152 11.88 -8.14 19.37
CA TYR A 152 11.76 -8.87 18.10
C TYR A 152 12.86 -8.53 17.08
N ALA A 153 13.89 -7.76 17.46
CA ALA A 153 14.93 -7.29 16.56
C ALA A 153 15.64 -8.42 15.79
N ASP A 154 15.86 -9.56 16.46
CA ASP A 154 16.50 -10.73 15.84
C ASP A 154 15.60 -11.44 14.81
N MET A 155 14.31 -11.17 14.82
CA MET A 155 13.36 -11.76 13.87
C MET A 155 13.19 -10.92 12.61
N ILE A 156 13.71 -9.68 12.58
CA ILE A 156 13.59 -8.79 11.42
C ILE A 156 14.50 -9.32 10.29
N PRO A 157 13.95 -9.74 9.14
CA PRO A 157 14.76 -10.21 8.02
C PRO A 157 15.49 -9.04 7.34
N ASP A 158 16.51 -9.34 6.54
CA ASP A 158 17.20 -8.33 5.73
C ASP A 158 16.38 -7.89 4.51
N GLN A 159 15.45 -8.73 4.09
CA GLN A 159 14.53 -8.47 2.99
C GLN A 159 13.25 -9.30 3.13
N ILE A 160 12.17 -8.83 2.52
CA ILE A 160 10.96 -9.63 2.30
C ILE A 160 10.82 -9.97 0.81
N THR A 161 10.18 -11.10 0.51
CA THR A 161 9.92 -11.52 -0.88
C THR A 161 8.42 -11.64 -1.08
N LEU A 162 7.86 -10.71 -1.83
CA LEU A 162 6.45 -10.75 -2.22
C LEU A 162 6.28 -11.64 -3.45
N THR A 163 5.26 -12.51 -3.44
CA THR A 163 4.97 -13.39 -4.58
C THR A 163 3.51 -13.27 -4.98
N ILE A 164 3.25 -12.74 -6.17
CA ILE A 164 1.90 -12.70 -6.74
C ILE A 164 1.49 -14.13 -7.13
N PRO A 165 0.26 -14.57 -6.80
CA PRO A 165 -0.25 -15.88 -7.18
C PRO A 165 -0.16 -16.14 -8.69
N LYS A 166 0.09 -17.40 -9.07
CA LYS A 166 0.29 -17.79 -10.49
C LYS A 166 -0.98 -17.65 -11.34
N ASP A 167 -2.14 -17.75 -10.73
CA ASP A 167 -3.46 -17.62 -11.36
C ASP A 167 -3.93 -16.18 -11.55
N LYS A 168 -3.12 -15.20 -11.11
CA LYS A 168 -3.41 -13.78 -11.25
C LYS A 168 -2.65 -13.19 -12.45
N ASP A 169 -3.37 -12.77 -13.48
CA ASP A 169 -2.78 -12.27 -14.73
C ASP A 169 -2.57 -10.77 -14.79
N TYR A 170 -3.17 -10.02 -13.86
CA TYR A 170 -3.07 -8.57 -13.80
C TYR A 170 -3.11 -8.05 -12.36
N LEU A 171 -2.62 -6.83 -12.20
CA LEU A 171 -2.76 -6.03 -10.99
C LEU A 171 -3.86 -4.99 -11.20
N THR A 172 -4.61 -4.73 -10.15
CA THR A 172 -5.52 -3.58 -10.07
C THR A 172 -4.74 -2.31 -9.70
N LYS A 173 -5.35 -1.15 -9.89
CA LYS A 173 -4.73 0.13 -9.54
C LYS A 173 -4.38 0.25 -8.05
N PRO A 174 -5.21 -0.20 -7.07
CA PRO A 174 -4.83 -0.26 -5.67
C PRO A 174 -3.61 -1.16 -5.40
N GLU A 175 -3.48 -2.28 -6.10
CA GLU A 175 -2.32 -3.16 -5.97
C GLU A 175 -1.05 -2.53 -6.54
N LEU A 176 -1.17 -1.84 -7.67
CA LEU A 176 -0.08 -1.05 -8.24
C LEU A 176 0.37 0.05 -7.27
N PHE A 177 -0.59 0.75 -6.65
CA PHE A 177 -0.32 1.75 -5.62
C PHE A 177 0.48 1.15 -4.45
N MET A 178 0.08 -0.02 -3.95
CA MET A 178 0.78 -0.68 -2.85
C MET A 178 2.19 -1.13 -3.25
N LEU A 179 2.38 -1.63 -4.47
CA LEU A 179 3.73 -1.96 -4.95
C LEU A 179 4.60 -0.71 -5.08
N ASP A 180 4.06 0.41 -5.56
CA ASP A 180 4.80 1.66 -5.67
C ASP A 180 5.17 2.21 -4.29
N LEU A 181 4.23 2.20 -3.34
CA LEU A 181 4.49 2.56 -1.94
C LEU A 181 5.61 1.71 -1.34
N LEU A 182 5.55 0.39 -1.48
CA LEU A 182 6.57 -0.53 -0.97
C LEU A 182 7.91 -0.40 -1.69
N SER A 183 7.93 0.01 -2.96
CA SER A 183 9.17 0.21 -3.73
C SER A 183 10.00 1.39 -3.23
N ASN A 184 9.35 2.37 -2.58
CA ASN A 184 9.97 3.57 -2.03
C ASN A 184 10.00 3.55 -0.49
N TYR A 185 9.51 2.48 0.13
CA TYR A 185 9.28 2.41 1.57
C TYR A 185 10.58 2.44 2.38
N GLN A 186 10.70 3.44 3.24
CA GLN A 186 11.87 3.65 4.08
C GLN A 186 11.78 2.98 5.45
N TRP A 187 10.68 2.29 5.75
CA TRP A 187 10.40 1.68 7.05
C TRP A 187 10.39 2.70 8.20
N ASP A 188 9.91 3.90 7.91
CA ASP A 188 9.88 5.04 8.85
C ASP A 188 8.49 5.30 9.43
N ARG A 189 7.47 4.59 8.97
CA ARG A 189 6.09 4.65 9.46
C ARG A 189 5.41 3.30 9.29
N PRO A 190 4.62 2.83 10.29
CA PRO A 190 3.96 1.53 10.18
C PRO A 190 2.89 1.53 9.08
N ILE A 191 2.73 0.38 8.41
CA ILE A 191 1.63 0.11 7.49
C ILE A 191 0.71 -0.92 8.14
N ASN A 192 -0.51 -0.53 8.44
CA ASN A 192 -1.54 -1.36 9.05
C ASN A 192 -2.65 -1.64 8.05
N LEU A 193 -3.14 -2.87 8.01
CA LEU A 193 -4.30 -3.26 7.21
C LEU A 193 -5.49 -3.49 8.14
N LEU A 194 -6.56 -2.71 7.99
CA LEU A 194 -7.74 -2.84 8.86
C LEU A 194 -8.51 -4.13 8.60
N SER A 195 -8.58 -4.54 7.35
CA SER A 195 -9.18 -5.82 6.99
C SER A 195 -8.29 -6.60 6.03
N MET A 196 -8.23 -7.92 6.21
CA MET A 196 -7.55 -8.83 5.28
C MET A 196 -8.26 -8.92 3.91
N GLY A 197 -9.44 -8.34 3.81
CA GLY A 197 -10.33 -8.46 2.67
C GLY A 197 -10.23 -7.34 1.64
N GLY A 198 -9.35 -6.39 1.81
CA GLY A 198 -9.05 -5.49 0.70
C GLY A 198 -8.51 -6.30 -0.47
N ASP A 199 -8.96 -6.01 -1.69
CA ASP A 199 -8.60 -6.72 -2.93
C ASP A 199 -7.11 -6.66 -3.28
N ILE A 200 -6.23 -6.48 -2.27
CA ILE A 200 -4.78 -6.39 -2.42
C ILE A 200 -4.16 -7.77 -2.24
N ASN A 201 -3.85 -8.41 -3.36
CA ASN A 201 -3.22 -9.71 -3.40
C ASN A 201 -1.86 -9.65 -4.12
N ILE A 202 -0.88 -9.12 -3.42
CA ILE A 202 0.52 -8.98 -3.90
C ILE A 202 1.52 -9.81 -3.09
N GLY A 203 1.04 -10.79 -2.33
CA GLY A 203 1.90 -11.72 -1.59
C GLY A 203 2.37 -11.23 -0.22
N MET A 204 1.69 -10.27 0.41
CA MET A 204 2.07 -9.72 1.72
C MET A 204 1.68 -10.58 2.92
N LYS A 205 0.78 -11.55 2.76
CA LYS A 205 0.13 -12.27 3.89
C LYS A 205 1.12 -12.89 4.88
N GLU A 206 2.24 -13.40 4.40
CA GLU A 206 3.26 -14.06 5.24
C GLU A 206 4.02 -13.07 6.15
N TYR A 207 3.93 -11.77 5.86
CA TYR A 207 4.64 -10.72 6.59
C TYR A 207 3.71 -9.87 7.46
N LEU A 208 2.42 -10.21 7.52
CA LEU A 208 1.45 -9.50 8.34
C LEU A 208 1.49 -10.05 9.77
N MET A 209 1.64 -9.16 10.73
CA MET A 209 1.42 -9.46 12.14
C MET A 209 -0.02 -9.08 12.50
N TYR A 210 -0.70 -9.95 13.22
CA TYR A 210 -2.02 -9.64 13.74
C TYR A 210 -1.86 -8.92 15.07
N GLU A 211 -2.23 -7.65 15.08
CA GLU A 211 -2.36 -6.86 16.31
C GLU A 211 -3.84 -6.89 16.71
N GLY A 212 -4.13 -7.51 17.84
CA GLY A 212 -5.48 -7.46 18.42
C GLY A 212 -5.76 -6.07 18.96
N PHE A 213 -7.05 -5.76 19.14
CA PHE A 213 -7.45 -4.57 19.87
C PHE A 213 -6.97 -4.68 21.32
N SER A 214 -6.10 -3.78 21.73
CA SER A 214 -5.69 -3.62 23.13
C SER A 214 -6.54 -2.55 23.80
#